data_f74945fe332126da7c9be69fde2ed9fa
#
_entry.id   f74945fe332126da7c9be69fde2ed9fa
#
_cell.length_a   1.000
_cell.length_b   1.000
_cell.length_c   1.000
_cell.angle_alpha   90.00
_cell.angle_beta   90.00
_cell.angle_gamma   90.00
#
_symmetry.space_group_name_H-M   'P 1'
#
loop_
_entity.id
_entity.type
_entity.pdbx_description
1 polymer ?
#
loop_
_entity_poly.entity_id
_entity_poly.type
_entity_poly.pdbx_seq_one_letter_code
_entity_poly.pdbx_strand_id
1 'polypeptide(L)'
;MKLNLKDHNILFPKHFIEEHDKITNEMVISKDPLIDKRIKDLADFLILNKYEDDKYIIFPADSINSLIDESSQQSNCVRTYCEMVSNNECQIYFMRYKNDIKKSFITIEVRNNKVVQAKARFNEEPPTEIMDIIKKWEQTLIPLSNE
;
A
#
# COMPACT_ATOMS: atom_id res chain seq x y z
N MET A 1 20.22 1.95 -15.10
CA MET A 1 20.07 2.47 -14.65
C MET A 1 20.22 2.80 -14.39
N LYS A 2 20.10 2.65 -14.35
CA LYS A 2 20.11 3.07 -13.83
C LYS A 2 19.73 3.45 -13.11
N LEU A 3 19.45 3.11 -12.65
CA LEU A 3 18.96 3.59 -11.88
C LEU A 3 19.44 4.15 -11.25
N ASN A 4 19.54 4.67 -11.15
CA ASN A 4 19.89 5.30 -10.55
C ASN A 4 19.81 5.30 -9.58
N LEU A 5 19.97 4.62 -9.61
CA LEU A 5 19.94 4.49 -8.58
C LEU A 5 20.70 5.19 -7.93
N LYS A 6 21.54 5.61 -8.27
CA LYS A 6 22.24 6.51 -7.66
C LYS A 6 21.49 7.25 -6.78
N ASP A 7 20.51 7.35 -7.00
CA ASP A 7 19.71 8.02 -6.24
C ASP A 7 19.09 7.11 -5.31
N HIS A 8 19.43 7.14 -4.08
CA HIS A 8 18.96 6.20 -3.13
C HIS A 8 17.52 6.39 -2.77
N ASN A 9 16.98 7.56 -2.99
CA ASN A 9 15.61 7.81 -2.75
C ASN A 9 14.72 7.03 -3.69
N ILE A 10 15.27 6.60 -4.79
CA ILE A 10 14.51 5.78 -5.70
C ILE A 10 14.18 4.45 -5.07
N LEU A 11 15.11 3.91 -4.27
CA LEU A 11 14.89 2.63 -3.63
C LEU A 11 13.95 2.70 -2.45
N PHE A 12 14.04 3.80 -1.69
CA PHE A 12 13.23 3.94 -0.48
C PHE A 12 12.65 5.33 -0.42
N PRO A 13 11.70 5.61 -1.31
CA PRO A 13 11.14 6.96 -1.33
C PRO A 13 10.39 7.23 -0.04
N LYS A 14 10.52 8.43 0.45
CA LYS A 14 9.82 8.84 1.63
C LYS A 14 8.35 9.03 1.37
N HIS A 15 8.00 9.33 0.13
CA HIS A 15 6.62 9.54 -0.24
C HIS A 15 6.32 8.66 -1.43
N PHE A 16 5.11 8.19 -1.51
CA PHE A 16 4.70 7.35 -2.61
C PHE A 16 4.90 7.99 -3.99
N ILE A 17 4.84 9.32 -4.05
CA ILE A 17 4.85 9.99 -5.33
C ILE A 17 6.21 10.46 -5.78
N GLU A 18 7.18 10.46 -4.86
CA GLU A 18 8.42 11.15 -5.07
C GLU A 18 9.15 10.81 -6.34
N GLU A 19 9.20 9.55 -6.70
CA GLU A 19 9.93 9.11 -7.87
C GLU A 19 9.03 8.50 -8.91
N HIS A 20 7.77 8.84 -8.86
CA HIS A 20 6.78 8.18 -9.69
C HIS A 20 7.13 8.18 -11.18
N ASP A 21 7.44 9.34 -11.74
CA ASP A 21 7.68 9.44 -13.17
C ASP A 21 8.90 8.66 -13.60
N LYS A 22 9.96 8.72 -12.83
CA LYS A 22 11.16 7.98 -13.16
C LYS A 22 10.89 6.49 -13.14
N ILE A 23 10.25 6.03 -12.10
CA ILE A 23 10.02 4.61 -11.95
C ILE A 23 9.11 4.10 -13.04
N THR A 24 8.09 4.86 -13.37
CA THR A 24 7.15 4.47 -14.39
C THR A 24 7.83 4.26 -15.73
N ASN A 25 8.80 5.09 -16.03
CA ASN A 25 9.45 5.04 -17.32
C ASN A 25 10.59 4.04 -17.39
N GLU A 26 11.23 3.77 -16.28
CA GLU A 26 12.47 3.02 -16.30
C GLU A 26 12.39 1.63 -15.73
N MET A 27 11.41 1.36 -14.87
CA MET A 27 11.34 0.08 -14.21
C MET A 27 10.21 -0.75 -14.74
N VAL A 28 10.54 -1.97 -15.08
CA VAL A 28 9.53 -2.95 -15.39
C VAL A 28 9.35 -3.78 -14.14
N ILE A 29 8.18 -3.67 -13.54
CA ILE A 29 7.90 -4.42 -12.32
C ILE A 29 7.73 -5.87 -12.71
N SER A 30 8.57 -6.70 -12.16
CA SER A 30 8.50 -8.12 -12.42
C SER A 30 7.28 -8.71 -11.71
N LYS A 31 6.50 -9.48 -12.43
CA LYS A 31 5.38 -10.18 -11.84
C LYS A 31 5.84 -11.57 -11.45
N ASP A 32 6.85 -11.62 -10.60
CA ASP A 32 7.41 -12.85 -10.12
C ASP A 32 6.33 -13.67 -9.40
N PRO A 33 6.03 -14.88 -9.88
CA PRO A 33 4.98 -15.68 -9.26
C PRO A 33 5.20 -15.95 -7.78
N LEU A 34 6.45 -16.06 -7.35
CA LEU A 34 6.73 -16.32 -5.96
C LEU A 34 6.40 -15.11 -5.10
N ILE A 35 6.76 -13.92 -5.58
CA ILE A 35 6.42 -12.69 -4.86
C ILE A 35 4.91 -12.52 -4.79
N ASP A 36 4.25 -12.76 -5.92
CA ASP A 36 2.80 -12.63 -5.97
C ASP A 36 2.13 -13.60 -5.00
N LYS A 37 2.61 -14.84 -4.94
CA LYS A 37 2.05 -15.82 -4.04
C LYS A 37 2.24 -15.43 -2.58
N ARG A 38 3.42 -14.91 -2.25
CA ARG A 38 3.68 -14.47 -0.88
C ARG A 38 2.77 -13.34 -0.46
N ILE A 39 2.56 -12.38 -1.36
CA ILE A 39 1.64 -11.28 -1.08
C ILE A 39 0.23 -11.82 -0.82
N LYS A 40 -0.21 -12.75 -1.66
CA LYS A 40 -1.53 -13.32 -1.51
C LYS A 40 -1.67 -14.09 -0.20
N ASP A 41 -0.67 -14.89 0.15
CA ASP A 41 -0.72 -15.68 1.37
C ASP A 41 -0.76 -14.76 2.60
N LEU A 42 0.01 -13.68 2.57
CA LEU A 42 -0.03 -12.72 3.66
C LEU A 42 -1.37 -12.01 3.72
N ALA A 43 -1.95 -11.68 2.57
CA ALA A 43 -3.25 -11.03 2.55
C ALA A 43 -4.33 -11.91 3.16
N ASP A 44 -4.26 -13.22 2.94
CA ASP A 44 -5.22 -14.14 3.54
C ASP A 44 -5.19 -14.08 5.07
N PHE A 45 -4.06 -13.71 5.62
CA PHE A 45 -3.89 -13.52 7.04
C PHE A 45 -4.31 -12.12 7.46
N LEU A 46 -3.85 -11.14 6.70
CA LEU A 46 -4.09 -9.73 7.03
C LEU A 46 -5.53 -9.31 6.86
N ILE A 47 -6.33 -10.13 6.19
CA ILE A 47 -7.75 -9.83 6.04
C ILE A 47 -8.45 -9.79 7.40
N LEU A 48 -7.84 -10.37 8.43
CA LEU A 48 -8.38 -10.27 9.78
C LEU A 48 -8.42 -8.83 10.26
N ASN A 49 -7.62 -7.96 9.66
CA ASN A 49 -7.58 -6.54 9.98
C ASN A 49 -8.53 -5.70 9.14
N LYS A 50 -9.37 -6.35 8.35
CA LYS A 50 -10.33 -5.62 7.53
C LYS A 50 -11.22 -4.74 8.38
N TYR A 51 -11.51 -3.55 7.89
CA TYR A 51 -12.43 -2.63 8.51
C TYR A 51 -13.58 -2.38 7.55
N GLU A 52 -14.76 -2.23 8.07
CA GLU A 52 -15.89 -1.95 7.22
C GLU A 52 -16.97 -1.23 8.03
N ASP A 53 -17.48 -0.13 7.48
CA ASP A 53 -18.63 0.55 8.08
C ASP A 53 -19.64 0.83 6.96
N ASP A 54 -20.56 1.75 7.17
CA ASP A 54 -21.59 2.02 6.17
C ASP A 54 -21.03 2.61 4.89
N LYS A 55 -19.93 3.35 4.96
CA LYS A 55 -19.40 4.07 3.82
C LYS A 55 -18.09 3.52 3.30
N TYR A 56 -17.26 2.98 4.18
CA TYR A 56 -15.87 2.70 3.86
C TYR A 56 -15.48 1.26 4.16
N ILE A 57 -14.42 0.83 3.48
CA ILE A 57 -13.82 -0.47 3.72
C ILE A 57 -12.31 -0.31 3.65
N ILE A 58 -11.58 -1.01 4.52
CA ILE A 58 -10.12 -1.07 4.47
C ILE A 58 -9.74 -2.54 4.36
N PHE A 59 -8.87 -2.86 3.39
CA PHE A 59 -8.46 -4.25 3.16
C PHE A 59 -7.03 -4.29 2.64
N PRO A 60 -6.32 -5.41 2.84
CA PRO A 60 -4.91 -5.48 2.42
C PRO A 60 -4.76 -5.69 0.93
N ALA A 61 -3.64 -5.19 0.40
CA ALA A 61 -3.23 -5.52 -0.95
C ALA A 61 -3.02 -7.03 -1.03
N ASP A 62 -3.46 -7.64 -2.13
CA ASP A 62 -3.44 -9.10 -2.23
C ASP A 62 -2.66 -9.62 -3.43
N SER A 63 -2.03 -8.74 -4.20
CA SER A 63 -1.31 -9.17 -5.40
C SER A 63 -0.41 -8.05 -5.90
N ILE A 64 0.54 -8.42 -6.75
CA ILE A 64 1.34 -7.43 -7.45
C ILE A 64 0.43 -6.53 -8.28
N ASN A 65 -0.57 -7.12 -8.96
CA ASN A 65 -1.47 -6.32 -9.78
C ASN A 65 -2.25 -5.30 -8.95
N SER A 66 -2.64 -5.65 -7.73
CA SER A 66 -3.36 -4.70 -6.88
C SER A 66 -2.49 -3.49 -6.56
N LEU A 67 -1.20 -3.71 -6.33
CA LEU A 67 -0.28 -2.62 -6.03
C LEU A 67 0.00 -1.77 -7.27
N ILE A 68 0.12 -2.41 -8.43
CA ILE A 68 0.31 -1.68 -9.69
C ILE A 68 -0.92 -0.81 -9.98
N ASP A 69 -2.10 -1.38 -9.81
CA ASP A 69 -3.33 -0.65 -10.08
C ASP A 69 -3.51 0.53 -9.13
N GLU A 70 -3.21 0.32 -7.86
CA GLU A 70 -3.26 1.41 -6.89
C GLU A 70 -2.31 2.52 -7.27
N SER A 71 -1.09 2.15 -7.65
CA SER A 71 -0.07 3.11 -8.05
C SER A 71 -0.55 3.96 -9.23
N SER A 72 -1.18 3.31 -10.21
CA SER A 72 -1.70 4.02 -11.38
C SER A 72 -2.80 4.99 -11.02
N GLN A 73 -3.75 4.55 -10.21
CA GLN A 73 -4.88 5.41 -9.86
C GLN A 73 -4.48 6.57 -8.95
N GLN A 74 -3.57 6.31 -8.02
CA GLN A 74 -3.18 7.32 -7.05
C GLN A 74 -2.04 8.21 -7.52
N SER A 75 -1.41 7.87 -8.63
CA SER A 75 -0.23 8.58 -9.13
C SER A 75 0.86 8.60 -8.07
N ASN A 76 1.19 7.41 -7.58
CA ASN A 76 2.22 7.27 -6.56
C ASN A 76 3.13 6.09 -6.91
N CYS A 77 4.08 5.80 -6.04
CA CYS A 77 5.08 4.77 -6.29
C CYS A 77 4.88 3.50 -5.48
N VAL A 78 3.66 3.26 -4.99
CA VAL A 78 3.42 2.13 -4.10
C VAL A 78 3.73 0.79 -4.77
N ARG A 79 3.67 0.74 -6.09
CA ARG A 79 4.00 -0.51 -6.80
C ARG A 79 5.44 -0.95 -6.60
N THR A 80 6.33 -0.04 -6.17
CA THR A 80 7.70 -0.41 -5.91
C THR A 80 7.87 -1.13 -4.60
N TYR A 81 6.80 -1.27 -3.84
CA TYR A 81 6.83 -1.90 -2.53
C TYR A 81 6.60 -3.40 -2.57
N CYS A 82 6.42 -3.98 -3.77
CA CYS A 82 6.04 -5.38 -3.89
C CYS A 82 6.95 -6.33 -3.11
N GLU A 83 8.25 -6.13 -3.22
CA GLU A 83 9.19 -7.01 -2.55
C GLU A 83 9.10 -6.86 -1.04
N MET A 84 9.02 -5.63 -0.56
CA MET A 84 8.91 -5.39 0.87
C MET A 84 7.62 -5.98 1.43
N VAL A 85 6.53 -5.86 0.68
CA VAL A 85 5.26 -6.42 1.10
C VAL A 85 5.35 -7.94 1.16
N SER A 86 5.97 -8.55 0.14
CA SER A 86 6.10 -10.00 0.10
C SER A 86 6.96 -10.54 1.24
N ASN A 87 7.89 -9.73 1.73
CA ASN A 87 8.75 -10.10 2.85
C ASN A 87 8.19 -9.66 4.20
N ASN A 88 7.00 -9.10 4.20
CA ASN A 88 6.33 -8.60 5.41
C ASN A 88 7.12 -7.51 6.11
N GLU A 89 7.92 -6.75 5.36
CA GLU A 89 8.65 -5.63 5.91
C GLU A 89 7.73 -4.43 6.10
N CYS A 90 6.68 -4.37 5.31
CA CYS A 90 5.59 -3.43 5.51
C CYS A 90 4.32 -4.05 4.96
N GLN A 91 3.19 -3.50 5.33
CA GLN A 91 1.92 -3.93 4.76
C GLN A 91 1.26 -2.72 4.10
N ILE A 92 0.60 -2.97 2.99
CA ILE A 92 -0.16 -1.95 2.29
C ILE A 92 -1.62 -2.33 2.37
N TYR A 93 -2.44 -1.37 2.82
CA TYR A 93 -3.88 -1.53 2.85
C TYR A 93 -4.50 -0.46 1.98
N PHE A 94 -5.67 -0.78 1.44
CA PHE A 94 -6.42 0.16 0.61
C PHE A 94 -7.70 0.54 1.33
N MET A 95 -7.98 1.83 1.41
CA MET A 95 -9.27 2.29 1.89
C MET A 95 -10.10 2.71 0.68
N ARG A 96 -11.34 2.28 0.66
CA ARG A 96 -12.24 2.52 -0.46
C ARG A 96 -13.59 2.96 0.07
N TYR A 97 -14.36 3.63 -0.80
CA TYR A 97 -15.79 3.74 -0.57
C TYR A 97 -16.42 2.39 -0.86
N LYS A 98 -17.31 1.93 -0.02
CA LYS A 98 -17.93 0.63 -0.20
C LYS A 98 -18.69 0.51 -1.51
N ASN A 99 -19.28 1.61 -1.96
CA ASN A 99 -20.05 1.56 -3.20
C ASN A 99 -19.19 1.77 -4.43
N ASP A 100 -17.88 1.85 -4.28
CA ASP A 100 -16.99 2.02 -5.43
C ASP A 100 -15.62 1.41 -5.12
N ILE A 101 -15.64 0.12 -4.85
CA ILE A 101 -14.45 -0.59 -4.36
C ILE A 101 -13.29 -0.56 -5.33
N LYS A 102 -13.56 -0.48 -6.61
CA LYS A 102 -12.48 -0.50 -7.60
C LYS A 102 -11.77 0.81 -7.76
N LYS A 103 -12.35 1.88 -7.23
CA LYS A 103 -11.73 3.19 -7.34
C LYS A 103 -10.89 3.44 -6.11
N SER A 104 -9.59 3.74 -6.32
CA SER A 104 -8.71 4.00 -5.18
C SER A 104 -9.10 5.29 -4.49
N PHE A 105 -8.89 5.31 -3.19
CA PHE A 105 -9.23 6.47 -2.36
C PHE A 105 -8.06 6.81 -1.45
N ILE A 106 -7.69 5.93 -0.53
CA ILE A 106 -6.55 6.16 0.35
C ILE A 106 -5.64 4.93 0.30
N THR A 107 -4.35 5.16 0.20
CA THR A 107 -3.33 4.11 0.29
C THR A 107 -2.67 4.23 1.66
N ILE A 108 -2.61 3.14 2.40
CA ILE A 108 -2.12 3.13 3.78
C ILE A 108 -0.94 2.20 3.90
N GLU A 109 0.15 2.70 4.46
CA GLU A 109 1.31 1.86 4.76
C GLU A 109 1.39 1.62 6.26
N VAL A 110 1.57 0.35 6.64
CA VAL A 110 1.68 -0.07 8.04
C VAL A 110 3.02 -0.75 8.23
N ARG A 111 3.69 -0.42 9.32
CA ARG A 111 4.91 -1.13 9.76
C ARG A 111 4.82 -1.33 11.25
N ASN A 112 5.11 -2.54 11.69
CA ASN A 112 5.06 -2.86 13.13
C ASN A 112 3.73 -2.46 13.76
N ASN A 113 2.65 -2.73 13.03
CA ASN A 113 1.28 -2.45 13.49
C ASN A 113 1.00 -0.97 13.71
N LYS A 114 1.77 -0.11 13.04
CA LYS A 114 1.56 1.33 13.10
C LYS A 114 1.42 1.87 11.70
N VAL A 115 0.50 2.79 11.53
CA VAL A 115 0.32 3.49 10.26
C VAL A 115 1.47 4.48 10.13
N VAL A 116 2.33 4.28 9.13
CA VAL A 116 3.45 5.18 8.91
C VAL A 116 3.12 6.26 7.90
N GLN A 117 2.17 5.99 7.01
CA GLN A 117 1.62 7.04 6.15
C GLN A 117 0.28 6.60 5.57
N ALA A 118 -0.56 7.57 5.28
CA ALA A 118 -1.83 7.36 4.61
C ALA A 118 -2.02 8.55 3.69
N LYS A 119 -2.18 8.27 2.39
CA LYS A 119 -2.21 9.34 1.40
C LYS A 119 -3.33 9.15 0.41
N ALA A 120 -3.93 10.27 0.02
CA ALA A 120 -4.90 10.31 -1.07
C ALA A 120 -4.14 10.49 -2.38
N ARG A 121 -4.88 10.65 -3.47
CA ARG A 121 -4.29 10.82 -4.79
C ARG A 121 -3.30 11.99 -4.80
N PHE A 122 -2.24 11.85 -5.58
CA PHE A 122 -1.18 12.86 -5.68
C PHE A 122 -0.51 13.14 -4.35
N ASN A 123 -0.45 12.11 -3.51
CA ASN A 123 0.23 12.19 -2.21
C ASN A 123 -0.37 13.23 -1.27
N GLU A 124 -1.64 13.53 -1.45
CA GLU A 124 -2.31 14.50 -0.59
C GLU A 124 -2.72 13.89 0.73
N GLU A 125 -2.84 14.74 1.74
CA GLU A 125 -3.28 14.26 3.04
C GLU A 125 -4.76 13.93 3.00
N PRO A 126 -5.18 12.84 3.65
CA PRO A 126 -6.61 12.55 3.74
C PRO A 126 -7.31 13.60 4.59
N PRO A 127 -8.62 13.79 4.38
CA PRO A 127 -9.39 14.67 5.26
C PRO A 127 -9.33 14.20 6.71
N THR A 128 -9.53 15.15 7.63
CA THR A 128 -9.45 14.85 9.06
C THR A 128 -10.35 13.70 9.48
N GLU A 129 -11.59 13.67 8.99
CA GLU A 129 -12.52 12.62 9.39
C GLU A 129 -12.04 11.24 8.92
N ILE A 130 -11.37 11.20 7.77
CA ILE A 130 -10.82 9.94 7.27
C ILE A 130 -9.63 9.51 8.13
N MET A 131 -8.79 10.47 8.49
CA MET A 131 -7.66 10.15 9.36
C MET A 131 -8.13 9.65 10.73
N ASP A 132 -9.25 10.16 11.23
CA ASP A 132 -9.79 9.69 12.49
C ASP A 132 -10.22 8.23 12.40
N ILE A 133 -10.82 7.85 11.27
CA ILE A 133 -11.19 6.46 11.04
C ILE A 133 -9.94 5.59 11.00
N ILE A 134 -8.92 6.05 10.27
CA ILE A 134 -7.69 5.28 10.14
C ILE A 134 -7.00 5.10 11.49
N LYS A 135 -7.00 6.14 12.32
CA LYS A 135 -6.40 6.06 13.65
C LYS A 135 -7.12 5.06 14.55
N LYS A 136 -8.44 5.03 14.47
CA LYS A 136 -9.19 4.04 15.24
C LYS A 136 -8.92 2.65 14.74
N TRP A 137 -8.87 2.48 13.44
CA TRP A 137 -8.57 1.19 12.84
C TRP A 137 -7.17 0.70 13.24
N GLU A 138 -6.21 1.63 13.29
CA GLU A 138 -4.84 1.28 13.67
C GLU A 138 -4.79 0.61 15.04
N GLN A 139 -5.65 1.04 15.95
CA GLN A 139 -5.69 0.47 17.30
C GLN A 139 -6.19 -0.98 17.31
N THR A 140 -6.79 -1.42 16.23
CA THR A 140 -7.35 -2.77 16.17
C THR A 140 -6.44 -3.74 15.43
N LEU A 141 -5.29 -3.28 14.93
CA LEU A 141 -4.42 -4.14 14.13
C LEU A 141 -3.88 -5.30 14.95
N ILE A 142 -3.96 -6.48 14.36
CA ILE A 142 -3.49 -7.70 14.98
C ILE A 142 -2.12 -8.02 14.42
N PRO A 143 -1.11 -8.23 15.28
CA PRO A 143 0.22 -8.58 14.80
C PRO A 143 0.20 -9.86 14.01
N LEU A 144 0.93 -9.87 12.90
CA LEU A 144 1.00 -11.03 12.06
C LEU A 144 1.77 -12.15 12.71
N SER A 145 2.83 -11.82 13.35
CA SER A 145 3.65 -12.84 13.89
C SER A 145 3.29 -13.09 15.31
N ASN A 146 3.50 -14.17 15.72
CA ASN A 146 3.40 -14.40 16.97
C ASN A 146 4.54 -14.72 17.50
N GLU A 147 4.99 -14.39 17.23
CA GLU A 147 6.08 -14.62 17.66
C GLU A 147 6.31 -14.28 18.38
#